data_5bfdefa12d3108cf732a30aaea7cf7d1
#
_entry.id   5bfdefa12d3108cf732a30aaea7cf7d1
#
_cell.length_a   1.000
_cell.length_b   1.000
_cell.length_c   1.000
_cell.angle_alpha   90.00
_cell.angle_beta   90.00
_cell.angle_gamma   90.00
#
_symmetry.space_group_name_H-M   'P 1'
#
loop_
_entity.id
_entity.type
_entity.pdbx_description
1 polymer ?
#
loop_
_entity_poly.entity_id
_entity_poly.type
_entity_poly.pdbx_seq_one_letter_code
_entity_poly.pdbx_strand_id
1 'polypeptide(L)'
;MDIITQYARKDSRIVIVDKPNEGLAYARKSGIEAAHGKYVQHLDGDDFLEPDACELLFKRAEETDADIVIMRFLIDSPRGQKEPPFWTQDEYNNISAIHTMAHEDYRWNLVFLFQRRDLHAVPIDYLQNLTYGEDAYQSIQIAYRSKKIVTLRDKPLYHYVIRESSVTQTGMTRQKAENVLLFPNLIETFLEGTPENRQFAEDIVYIRFRAYFLLLLKNWREGMTERCRFMAESLAKYPALEQLEEVRRFTKLIRLYARWPWLGKLYTDYYVHKGKIKA
;
A
#
# COMPACT_ATOMS: atom_id res chain seq x y z
N MET A 1 10.53 -20.37 -16.05
CA MET A 1 10.18 -21.76 -15.68
C MET A 1 11.38 -22.60 -15.28
N ASP A 2 12.51 -22.57 -15.99
CA ASP A 2 13.65 -23.47 -15.73
C ASP A 2 14.24 -23.37 -14.32
N ILE A 3 14.41 -22.17 -13.79
CA ILE A 3 14.99 -21.97 -12.45
C ILE A 3 14.04 -22.53 -11.37
N ILE A 4 12.76 -22.18 -11.41
CA ILE A 4 11.77 -22.64 -10.42
C ILE A 4 11.65 -24.16 -10.45
N THR A 5 11.62 -24.75 -11.65
CA THR A 5 11.56 -26.21 -11.83
C THR A 5 12.79 -26.91 -11.27
N GLN A 6 13.99 -26.32 -11.40
CA GLN A 6 15.21 -26.87 -10.83
C GLN A 6 15.16 -26.91 -9.29
N TYR A 7 14.62 -25.87 -8.65
CA TYR A 7 14.47 -25.85 -7.20
C TYR A 7 13.35 -26.81 -6.73
N ALA A 8 12.23 -26.88 -7.40
CA ALA A 8 11.15 -27.78 -7.07
C ALA A 8 11.55 -29.28 -7.14
N ARG A 9 12.49 -29.63 -8.04
CA ARG A 9 13.07 -30.99 -8.10
C ARG A 9 13.97 -31.31 -6.90
N LYS A 10 14.53 -30.30 -6.24
CA LYS A 10 15.44 -30.44 -5.09
C LYS A 10 14.69 -30.41 -3.74
N ASP A 11 13.55 -29.74 -3.70
CA ASP A 11 12.79 -29.56 -2.48
C ASP A 11 11.28 -29.78 -2.77
N SER A 12 10.73 -30.87 -2.22
CA SER A 12 9.33 -31.27 -2.41
C SER A 12 8.31 -30.30 -1.76
N ARG A 13 8.78 -29.37 -0.93
CA ARG A 13 7.92 -28.32 -0.34
C ARG A 13 7.58 -27.23 -1.36
N ILE A 14 8.31 -27.14 -2.45
CA ILE A 14 8.07 -26.14 -3.51
C ILE A 14 6.93 -26.59 -4.40
N VAL A 15 5.83 -25.88 -4.37
CA VAL A 15 4.65 -26.10 -5.20
C VAL A 15 4.63 -25.05 -6.31
N ILE A 16 4.65 -25.47 -7.56
CA ILE A 16 4.57 -24.59 -8.73
C ILE A 16 3.11 -24.43 -9.12
N VAL A 17 2.62 -23.18 -9.14
CA VAL A 17 1.30 -22.83 -9.68
C VAL A 17 1.52 -22.11 -11.01
N ASP A 18 1.39 -22.84 -12.13
CA ASP A 18 1.49 -22.31 -13.48
C ASP A 18 0.10 -22.05 -14.05
N LYS A 19 -0.18 -20.81 -14.41
CA LYS A 19 -1.50 -20.37 -14.88
C LYS A 19 -1.38 -19.20 -15.85
N PRO A 20 -2.42 -18.90 -16.66
CA PRO A 20 -2.46 -17.68 -17.45
C PRO A 20 -2.23 -16.43 -16.59
N ASN A 21 -1.61 -15.39 -17.18
CA ASN A 21 -1.37 -14.14 -16.48
C ASN A 21 -2.67 -13.37 -16.25
N GLU A 22 -3.10 -13.31 -15.00
CA GLU A 22 -4.28 -12.55 -14.53
C GLU A 22 -3.89 -11.39 -13.61
N GLY A 23 -2.60 -11.05 -13.52
CA GLY A 23 -2.05 -9.99 -12.68
C GLY A 23 -1.62 -10.46 -11.29
N LEU A 24 -0.96 -9.54 -10.55
CA LEU A 24 -0.31 -9.82 -9.28
C LEU A 24 -1.30 -10.28 -8.19
N ALA A 25 -2.46 -9.61 -8.09
CA ALA A 25 -3.47 -9.95 -7.09
C ALA A 25 -3.95 -11.41 -7.22
N TYR A 26 -4.20 -11.86 -8.45
CA TYR A 26 -4.62 -13.25 -8.71
C TYR A 26 -3.48 -14.27 -8.57
N ALA A 27 -2.23 -13.87 -8.83
CA ALA A 27 -1.07 -14.71 -8.53
C ALA A 27 -0.95 -14.95 -7.01
N ARG A 28 -1.10 -13.90 -6.18
CA ARG A 28 -1.12 -14.01 -4.71
C ARG A 28 -2.28 -14.87 -4.23
N LYS A 29 -3.48 -14.69 -4.77
CA LYS A 29 -4.65 -15.53 -4.47
C LYS A 29 -4.33 -17.01 -4.68
N SER A 30 -3.82 -17.37 -5.86
CA SER A 30 -3.49 -18.76 -6.18
C SER A 30 -2.39 -19.33 -5.27
N GLY A 31 -1.42 -18.50 -4.87
CA GLY A 31 -0.40 -18.89 -3.90
C GLY A 31 -1.00 -19.19 -2.51
N ILE A 32 -1.94 -18.37 -2.05
CA ILE A 32 -2.65 -18.59 -0.77
C ILE A 32 -3.50 -19.88 -0.82
N GLU A 33 -4.21 -20.10 -1.92
CA GLU A 33 -5.04 -21.31 -2.12
C GLU A 33 -4.18 -22.59 -2.12
N ALA A 34 -2.96 -22.51 -2.63
CA ALA A 34 -2.00 -23.62 -2.62
C ALA A 34 -1.22 -23.76 -1.30
N ALA A 35 -1.28 -22.77 -0.41
CA ALA A 35 -0.53 -22.78 0.84
C ALA A 35 -1.19 -23.67 1.91
N HIS A 36 -0.37 -24.44 2.63
CA HIS A 36 -0.80 -25.32 3.72
C HIS A 36 -0.24 -24.92 5.10
N GLY A 37 0.69 -23.94 5.15
CA GLY A 37 1.30 -23.46 6.38
C GLY A 37 0.30 -22.77 7.32
N LYS A 38 0.66 -22.66 8.61
CA LYS A 38 -0.10 -21.87 9.59
C LYS A 38 -0.07 -20.39 9.25
N TYR A 39 1.05 -19.92 8.71
CA TYR A 39 1.28 -18.54 8.31
C TYR A 39 1.57 -18.42 6.81
N VAL A 40 1.35 -17.24 6.27
CA VAL A 40 1.63 -16.86 4.87
C VAL A 40 2.54 -15.64 4.87
N GLN A 41 3.57 -15.68 4.02
CA GLN A 41 4.44 -14.56 3.68
C GLN A 41 4.45 -14.37 2.18
N HIS A 42 4.07 -13.19 1.72
CA HIS A 42 4.24 -12.81 0.31
C HIS A 42 5.69 -12.37 0.04
N LEU A 43 6.24 -12.82 -1.07
CA LEU A 43 7.56 -12.41 -1.55
C LEU A 43 7.47 -12.16 -3.05
N ASP A 44 7.72 -10.93 -3.46
CA ASP A 44 7.74 -10.58 -4.88
C ASP A 44 9.02 -11.12 -5.54
N GLY A 45 8.94 -11.49 -6.81
CA GLY A 45 10.00 -12.26 -7.50
C GLY A 45 11.30 -11.48 -7.75
N ASP A 46 11.32 -10.18 -7.48
CA ASP A 46 12.49 -9.31 -7.59
C ASP A 46 13.04 -8.86 -6.22
N ASP A 47 12.41 -9.28 -5.14
CA ASP A 47 12.75 -8.97 -3.75
C ASP A 47 13.40 -10.18 -3.05
N PHE A 48 13.92 -9.98 -1.85
CA PHE A 48 14.44 -11.07 -1.02
C PHE A 48 14.25 -10.81 0.48
N LEU A 49 14.32 -11.90 1.25
CA LEU A 49 14.27 -11.89 2.72
C LEU A 49 15.65 -12.14 3.32
N GLU A 50 15.88 -11.62 4.52
CA GLU A 50 17.00 -12.05 5.34
C GLU A 50 16.91 -13.56 5.62
N PRO A 51 18.05 -14.30 5.72
CA PRO A 51 18.03 -15.76 5.88
C PRO A 51 17.27 -16.28 7.10
N ASP A 52 17.22 -15.49 8.18
CA ASP A 52 16.53 -15.80 9.44
C ASP A 52 15.13 -15.17 9.55
N ALA A 53 14.65 -14.50 8.50
CA ALA A 53 13.39 -13.76 8.54
C ALA A 53 12.20 -14.64 8.94
N CYS A 54 12.04 -15.80 8.31
CA CYS A 54 10.93 -16.71 8.60
C CYS A 54 10.95 -17.21 10.04
N GLU A 55 12.12 -17.52 10.59
CA GLU A 55 12.30 -17.97 11.97
C GLU A 55 11.90 -16.89 12.96
N LEU A 56 12.41 -15.68 12.78
CA LEU A 56 12.11 -14.53 13.66
C LEU A 56 10.64 -14.14 13.64
N LEU A 57 10.03 -14.11 12.44
CA LEU A 57 8.62 -13.78 12.27
C LEU A 57 7.72 -14.85 12.90
N PHE A 58 8.03 -16.13 12.67
CA PHE A 58 7.30 -17.25 13.27
C PHE A 58 7.39 -17.22 14.79
N LYS A 59 8.60 -17.06 15.35
CA LYS A 59 8.83 -16.93 16.79
C LYS A 59 8.01 -15.80 17.39
N ARG A 60 8.06 -14.61 16.79
CA ARG A 60 7.30 -13.44 17.25
C ARG A 60 5.79 -13.70 17.21
N ALA A 61 5.29 -14.31 16.13
CA ALA A 61 3.87 -14.64 16.00
C ALA A 61 3.40 -15.63 17.07
N GLU A 62 4.18 -16.71 17.34
CA GLU A 62 3.82 -17.71 18.34
C GLU A 62 3.92 -17.17 19.77
N GLU A 63 4.96 -16.39 20.09
CA GLU A 63 5.14 -15.79 21.42
C GLU A 63 4.04 -14.79 21.79
N THR A 64 3.48 -14.13 20.78
CA THR A 64 2.47 -13.09 21.01
C THR A 64 1.05 -13.55 20.70
N ASP A 65 0.86 -14.71 20.10
CA ASP A 65 -0.40 -15.17 19.51
C ASP A 65 -1.01 -14.14 18.55
N ALA A 66 -0.14 -13.52 17.73
CA ALA A 66 -0.54 -12.49 16.79
C ALA A 66 -1.14 -13.09 15.52
N ASP A 67 -2.13 -12.39 14.96
CA ASP A 67 -2.69 -12.68 13.64
C ASP A 67 -1.77 -12.20 12.52
N ILE A 68 -1.09 -11.06 12.75
CA ILE A 68 -0.13 -10.45 11.82
C ILE A 68 1.11 -10.01 12.59
N VAL A 69 2.29 -10.28 12.01
CA VAL A 69 3.56 -9.66 12.42
C VAL A 69 4.01 -8.74 11.30
N ILE A 70 4.20 -7.46 11.61
CA ILE A 70 4.72 -6.46 10.68
C ILE A 70 6.23 -6.39 10.81
N MET A 71 6.95 -6.53 9.70
CA MET A 71 8.41 -6.47 9.66
C MET A 71 8.91 -5.14 9.09
N ARG A 72 10.12 -4.75 9.51
CA ARG A 72 10.89 -3.66 8.90
C ARG A 72 11.45 -4.11 7.56
N PHE A 73 11.67 -3.13 6.66
CA PHE A 73 12.23 -3.40 5.34
C PHE A 73 13.23 -2.33 4.91
N LEU A 74 14.08 -2.70 3.98
CA LEU A 74 14.99 -1.80 3.27
C LEU A 74 14.50 -1.59 1.85
N ILE A 75 14.68 -0.39 1.36
CA ILE A 75 14.53 -0.06 -0.05
C ILE A 75 15.94 -0.09 -0.67
N ASP A 76 16.20 -1.12 -1.47
CA ASP A 76 17.46 -1.29 -2.18
C ASP A 76 17.37 -0.63 -3.55
N SER A 77 18.22 0.35 -3.81
CA SER A 77 18.27 1.07 -5.07
C SER A 77 19.70 1.24 -5.57
N PRO A 78 19.92 1.55 -6.84
CA PRO A 78 21.26 1.89 -7.36
C PRO A 78 21.94 3.06 -6.63
N ARG A 79 21.17 3.85 -5.88
CA ARG A 79 21.66 5.01 -5.09
C ARG A 79 22.02 4.63 -3.65
N GLY A 80 21.86 3.38 -3.28
CA GLY A 80 22.07 2.86 -1.94
C GLY A 80 20.78 2.39 -1.26
N GLN A 81 20.91 1.97 -0.03
CA GLN A 81 19.81 1.48 0.80
C GLN A 81 19.17 2.61 1.60
N LYS A 82 17.87 2.54 1.75
CA LYS A 82 17.10 3.45 2.60
C LYS A 82 16.09 2.65 3.40
N GLU A 83 16.04 2.90 4.71
CA GLU A 83 14.97 2.39 5.55
C GLU A 83 13.86 3.46 5.66
N PRO A 84 12.63 3.15 5.29
CA PRO A 84 11.50 4.06 5.49
C PRO A 84 11.07 4.11 6.96
N PRO A 85 10.27 5.12 7.36
CA PRO A 85 9.67 5.15 8.70
C PRO A 85 8.89 3.87 8.98
N PHE A 86 9.03 3.36 10.19
CA PHE A 86 8.38 2.14 10.64
C PHE A 86 7.19 2.45 11.56
N TRP A 87 6.34 1.47 11.78
CA TRP A 87 5.21 1.53 12.72
C TRP A 87 5.69 1.91 14.13
N THR A 88 4.94 2.77 14.82
CA THR A 88 5.40 3.41 16.06
C THR A 88 5.08 2.62 17.33
N GLN A 89 4.04 1.78 17.31
CA GLN A 89 3.63 0.95 18.45
C GLN A 89 4.07 -0.50 18.25
N ASP A 90 4.18 -1.25 19.35
CA ASP A 90 4.53 -2.67 19.32
C ASP A 90 3.33 -3.56 19.01
N GLU A 91 2.13 -3.11 19.35
CA GLU A 91 0.87 -3.84 19.17
C GLU A 91 -0.24 -2.91 18.67
N TYR A 92 -1.08 -3.43 17.79
CA TYR A 92 -2.26 -2.78 17.22
C TYR A 92 -3.44 -3.76 17.21
N ASN A 93 -4.65 -3.23 17.34
CA ASN A 93 -5.87 -3.91 16.89
C ASN A 93 -6.20 -3.52 15.44
N ASN A 94 -7.26 -4.10 14.89
CA ASN A 94 -7.69 -3.83 13.51
C ASN A 94 -7.94 -2.32 13.24
N ILE A 95 -8.59 -1.61 14.16
CA ILE A 95 -8.95 -0.20 13.99
C ILE A 95 -7.70 0.67 14.00
N SER A 96 -6.84 0.52 15.02
CA SER A 96 -5.61 1.31 15.12
C SER A 96 -4.61 1.01 14.00
N ALA A 97 -4.60 -0.21 13.47
CA ALA A 97 -3.78 -0.57 12.33
C ALA A 97 -4.29 0.12 11.04
N ILE A 98 -5.60 0.08 10.78
CA ILE A 98 -6.20 0.76 9.62
C ILE A 98 -5.98 2.27 9.71
N HIS A 99 -6.16 2.86 10.90
CA HIS A 99 -5.86 4.27 11.15
C HIS A 99 -4.39 4.61 10.80
N THR A 100 -3.45 3.80 11.28
CA THR A 100 -2.02 3.99 10.96
C THR A 100 -1.77 3.86 9.45
N MET A 101 -2.39 2.87 8.79
CA MET A 101 -2.30 2.72 7.33
C MET A 101 -2.84 3.93 6.58
N ALA A 102 -3.95 4.50 7.01
CA ALA A 102 -4.57 5.66 6.35
C ALA A 102 -3.74 6.94 6.50
N HIS A 103 -3.12 7.14 7.65
CA HIS A 103 -2.45 8.39 8.02
C HIS A 103 -0.96 8.44 7.69
N GLU A 104 -0.30 7.28 7.54
CA GLU A 104 1.13 7.21 7.31
C GLU A 104 1.50 6.54 5.98
N ASP A 105 2.60 6.96 5.36
CA ASP A 105 3.11 6.37 4.14
C ASP A 105 3.75 4.99 4.36
N TYR A 106 3.87 4.21 3.28
CA TYR A 106 4.55 2.89 3.24
C TYR A 106 3.93 1.78 4.09
N ARG A 107 2.69 1.94 4.59
CA ARG A 107 2.03 0.98 5.49
C ARG A 107 1.12 -0.03 4.79
N TRP A 108 1.00 0.06 3.46
CA TRP A 108 -0.06 -0.60 2.69
C TRP A 108 0.37 -1.89 1.98
N ASN A 109 1.60 -2.34 2.10
CA ASN A 109 2.08 -3.44 1.27
C ASN A 109 2.01 -4.77 2.01
N LEU A 110 1.31 -5.74 1.41
CA LEU A 110 1.13 -7.11 1.92
C LEU A 110 2.44 -7.86 2.15
N VAL A 111 3.49 -7.56 1.37
CA VAL A 111 4.79 -8.26 1.49
C VAL A 111 5.48 -7.99 2.83
N PHE A 112 5.10 -6.93 3.54
CA PHE A 112 5.65 -6.62 4.87
C PHE A 112 4.84 -7.23 6.02
N LEU A 113 3.79 -8.00 5.71
CA LEU A 113 2.88 -8.62 6.66
C LEU A 113 3.08 -10.14 6.66
N PHE A 114 3.61 -10.68 7.74
CA PHE A 114 3.58 -12.11 8.02
C PHE A 114 2.25 -12.44 8.69
N GLN A 115 1.41 -13.27 8.05
CA GLN A 115 -0.02 -13.35 8.33
C GLN A 115 -0.45 -14.75 8.69
N ARG A 116 -1.37 -14.93 9.63
CA ARG A 116 -2.08 -16.18 9.82
C ARG A 116 -2.88 -16.52 8.56
N ARG A 117 -2.75 -17.76 8.10
CA ARG A 117 -3.44 -18.20 6.87
C ARG A 117 -4.95 -18.20 7.00
N ASP A 118 -5.49 -18.42 8.21
CA ASP A 118 -6.94 -18.44 8.46
C ASP A 118 -7.62 -17.07 8.26
N LEU A 119 -6.87 -15.97 8.24
CA LEU A 119 -7.38 -14.65 7.81
C LEU A 119 -7.92 -14.65 6.37
N HIS A 120 -7.49 -15.62 5.57
CA HIS A 120 -7.92 -15.82 4.18
C HIS A 120 -9.07 -16.83 4.04
N ALA A 121 -9.60 -17.37 5.14
CA ALA A 121 -10.75 -18.29 5.10
C ALA A 121 -12.02 -17.63 4.53
N VAL A 122 -12.18 -16.33 4.76
CA VAL A 122 -13.15 -15.51 4.03
C VAL A 122 -12.43 -14.95 2.80
N PRO A 123 -12.95 -15.11 1.58
CA PRO A 123 -12.30 -14.60 0.39
C PRO A 123 -12.00 -13.10 0.50
N ILE A 124 -10.75 -12.72 0.21
CA ILE A 124 -10.40 -11.34 -0.03
C ILE A 124 -10.92 -10.98 -1.41
N ASP A 125 -11.43 -9.78 -1.56
CA ASP A 125 -11.87 -9.30 -2.87
C ASP A 125 -10.63 -8.94 -3.72
N TYR A 126 -10.31 -9.83 -4.66
CA TYR A 126 -9.22 -9.67 -5.62
C TYR A 126 -9.81 -9.12 -6.91
N LEU A 127 -9.65 -7.82 -7.14
CA LEU A 127 -10.14 -7.20 -8.38
C LEU A 127 -9.14 -7.41 -9.52
N GLN A 128 -9.56 -8.11 -10.56
CA GLN A 128 -8.71 -8.49 -11.69
C GLN A 128 -8.04 -7.29 -12.40
N ASN A 129 -8.71 -6.15 -12.46
CA ASN A 129 -8.22 -4.97 -13.18
C ASN A 129 -7.59 -3.91 -12.28
N LEU A 130 -7.50 -4.14 -10.97
CA LEU A 130 -6.84 -3.24 -10.04
C LEU A 130 -5.34 -3.54 -10.02
N THR A 131 -4.59 -2.81 -10.85
CA THR A 131 -3.12 -2.97 -11.00
C THR A 131 -2.33 -1.87 -10.29
N TYR A 132 -3.02 -1.02 -9.53
CA TYR A 132 -2.44 0.03 -8.69
C TYR A 132 -3.37 0.31 -7.51
N GLY A 133 -2.86 0.15 -6.28
CA GLY A 133 -3.64 0.26 -5.05
C GLY A 133 -4.29 -1.05 -4.58
N GLU A 134 -4.02 -2.16 -5.29
CA GLU A 134 -4.45 -3.51 -4.91
C GLU A 134 -3.89 -3.92 -3.54
N ASP A 135 -2.62 -3.60 -3.28
CA ASP A 135 -1.97 -3.87 -2.00
C ASP A 135 -2.66 -3.14 -0.84
N ALA A 136 -3.03 -1.87 -1.04
CA ALA A 136 -3.74 -1.08 -0.05
C ALA A 136 -5.11 -1.70 0.27
N TYR A 137 -5.87 -2.04 -0.77
CA TYR A 137 -7.20 -2.62 -0.62
C TYR A 137 -7.17 -3.98 0.08
N GLN A 138 -6.21 -4.85 -0.30
CA GLN A 138 -6.04 -6.16 0.33
C GLN A 138 -5.53 -6.04 1.77
N SER A 139 -4.56 -5.17 2.04
CA SER A 139 -4.01 -4.96 3.38
C SER A 139 -5.05 -4.49 4.38
N ILE A 140 -5.95 -3.59 3.97
CA ILE A 140 -7.05 -3.13 4.82
C ILE A 140 -8.04 -4.27 5.13
N GLN A 141 -8.40 -5.09 4.14
CA GLN A 141 -9.29 -6.22 4.38
C GLN A 141 -8.69 -7.23 5.36
N ILE A 142 -7.39 -7.50 5.26
CA ILE A 142 -6.67 -8.41 6.15
C ILE A 142 -6.52 -7.81 7.55
N ALA A 143 -6.10 -6.54 7.64
CA ALA A 143 -5.98 -5.84 8.92
C ALA A 143 -7.32 -5.78 9.65
N TYR A 144 -8.43 -5.52 8.95
CA TYR A 144 -9.76 -5.49 9.55
C TYR A 144 -10.17 -6.82 10.20
N ARG A 145 -9.76 -7.96 9.61
CA ARG A 145 -10.05 -9.30 10.11
C ARG A 145 -9.18 -9.72 11.28
N SER A 146 -8.09 -9.00 11.51
CA SER A 146 -7.11 -9.33 12.54
C SER A 146 -7.55 -8.78 13.89
N LYS A 147 -7.37 -9.56 14.95
CA LYS A 147 -7.62 -9.12 16.32
C LYS A 147 -6.36 -8.51 16.94
N LYS A 148 -5.20 -9.09 16.60
CA LYS A 148 -3.91 -8.73 17.15
C LYS A 148 -2.85 -8.64 16.07
N ILE A 149 -2.27 -7.46 15.93
CA ILE A 149 -1.21 -7.13 14.98
C ILE A 149 -0.02 -6.64 15.79
N VAL A 150 1.15 -7.23 15.59
CA VAL A 150 2.36 -6.85 16.32
C VAL A 150 3.47 -6.45 15.36
N THR A 151 4.44 -5.69 15.87
CA THR A 151 5.63 -5.32 15.09
C THR A 151 6.83 -6.18 15.51
N LEU A 152 7.71 -6.46 14.56
CA LEU A 152 9.05 -6.99 14.80
C LEU A 152 10.08 -5.91 14.45
N ARG A 153 10.79 -5.39 15.49
CA ARG A 153 11.58 -4.15 15.40
C ARG A 153 13.08 -4.37 15.32
N ASP A 154 13.57 -5.56 15.59
CA ASP A 154 14.99 -5.83 15.82
C ASP A 154 15.89 -5.42 14.66
N LYS A 155 15.52 -5.83 13.44
CA LYS A 155 16.22 -5.47 12.20
C LYS A 155 15.28 -5.51 11.00
N PRO A 156 15.63 -4.85 9.89
CA PRO A 156 14.93 -5.07 8.62
C PRO A 156 15.07 -6.51 8.17
N LEU A 157 13.96 -7.11 7.71
CA LEU A 157 13.92 -8.51 7.27
C LEU A 157 13.58 -8.68 5.79
N TYR A 158 13.04 -7.64 5.15
CA TYR A 158 12.63 -7.65 3.76
C TYR A 158 13.44 -6.62 2.97
N HIS A 159 13.89 -6.99 1.78
CA HIS A 159 14.61 -6.13 0.84
C HIS A 159 13.74 -5.86 -0.38
N TYR A 160 13.20 -4.64 -0.44
CA TYR A 160 12.44 -4.15 -1.58
C TYR A 160 13.39 -3.56 -2.63
N VAL A 161 13.54 -4.26 -3.76
CA VAL A 161 14.53 -3.92 -4.78
C VAL A 161 13.93 -3.01 -5.85
N ILE A 162 14.38 -1.77 -5.93
CA ILE A 162 13.98 -0.83 -6.99
C ILE A 162 14.82 -1.08 -8.24
N ARG A 163 14.16 -1.44 -9.34
CA ARG A 163 14.72 -1.55 -10.68
C ARG A 163 14.19 -0.44 -11.58
N GLU A 164 14.93 -0.06 -12.61
CA GLU A 164 14.46 0.93 -13.60
C GLU A 164 13.16 0.50 -14.29
N SER A 165 12.96 -0.80 -14.47
CA SER A 165 11.75 -1.40 -15.04
C SER A 165 10.57 -1.54 -14.07
N SER A 166 10.71 -1.16 -12.79
CA SER A 166 9.63 -1.30 -11.80
C SER A 166 8.39 -0.51 -12.22
N VAL A 167 7.22 -1.13 -12.07
CA VAL A 167 5.91 -0.52 -12.42
C VAL A 167 5.70 0.82 -11.71
N THR A 168 6.21 0.95 -10.48
CA THR A 168 6.14 2.18 -9.68
C THR A 168 6.97 3.34 -10.26
N GLN A 169 8.01 3.04 -11.07
CA GLN A 169 8.87 4.04 -11.71
C GLN A 169 8.32 4.54 -13.05
N THR A 170 7.38 3.83 -13.67
CA THR A 170 6.77 4.25 -14.94
C THR A 170 5.82 5.43 -14.73
N GLY A 171 5.67 6.28 -15.76
CA GLY A 171 4.78 7.44 -15.72
C GLY A 171 3.32 7.10 -15.38
N MET A 172 2.53 8.12 -15.08
CA MET A 172 1.09 7.98 -14.84
C MET A 172 0.38 7.70 -16.17
N THR A 173 -0.13 6.49 -16.34
CA THR A 173 -1.00 6.13 -17.48
C THR A 173 -2.46 6.36 -17.11
N ARG A 174 -3.35 6.38 -18.12
CA ARG A 174 -4.80 6.49 -17.89
C ARG A 174 -5.31 5.36 -16.98
N GLN A 175 -4.93 4.12 -17.24
CA GLN A 175 -5.29 2.96 -16.42
C GLN A 175 -4.84 3.10 -14.96
N LYS A 176 -3.60 3.58 -14.74
CA LYS A 176 -3.12 3.84 -13.38
C LYS A 176 -3.91 4.94 -12.68
N ALA A 177 -4.21 6.04 -13.38
CA ALA A 177 -5.00 7.13 -12.83
C ALA A 177 -6.42 6.69 -12.47
N GLU A 178 -7.06 5.89 -13.32
CA GLU A 178 -8.36 5.28 -13.04
C GLU A 178 -8.30 4.36 -11.81
N ASN A 179 -7.25 3.54 -11.66
CA ASN A 179 -7.05 2.72 -10.47
C ASN A 179 -6.82 3.56 -9.20
N VAL A 180 -6.02 4.65 -9.29
CA VAL A 180 -5.82 5.59 -8.17
C VAL A 180 -7.15 6.25 -7.74
N LEU A 181 -8.08 6.48 -8.65
CA LEU A 181 -9.41 6.99 -8.35
C LEU A 181 -10.35 5.90 -7.80
N LEU A 182 -10.16 4.65 -8.21
CA LEU A 182 -11.02 3.53 -7.86
C LEU A 182 -10.75 3.01 -6.44
N PHE A 183 -9.48 2.77 -6.07
CA PHE A 183 -9.18 2.06 -4.83
C PHE A 183 -9.68 2.75 -3.55
N PRO A 184 -9.71 4.10 -3.42
CA PRO A 184 -10.32 4.75 -2.26
C PRO A 184 -11.82 4.46 -2.14
N ASN A 185 -12.54 4.38 -3.27
CA ASN A 185 -13.96 4.06 -3.27
C ASN A 185 -14.22 2.61 -2.82
N LEU A 186 -13.35 1.69 -3.22
CA LEU A 186 -13.42 0.28 -2.79
C LEU A 186 -13.19 0.15 -1.28
N ILE A 187 -12.18 0.86 -0.75
CA ILE A 187 -11.91 0.87 0.69
C ILE A 187 -13.08 1.50 1.44
N GLU A 188 -13.61 2.63 0.98
CA GLU A 188 -14.79 3.28 1.57
C GLU A 188 -15.97 2.31 1.61
N THR A 189 -16.34 1.70 0.47
CA THR A 189 -17.44 0.73 0.40
C THR A 189 -17.23 -0.45 1.36
N PHE A 190 -16.01 -0.95 1.45
CA PHE A 190 -15.66 -2.03 2.38
C PHE A 190 -15.84 -1.60 3.84
N LEU A 191 -15.26 -0.46 4.23
CA LEU A 191 -15.30 0.03 5.61
C LEU A 191 -16.69 0.50 6.03
N GLU A 192 -17.48 1.11 5.13
CA GLU A 192 -18.88 1.50 5.38
C GLU A 192 -19.78 0.29 5.64
N GLY A 193 -19.46 -0.87 5.03
CA GLY A 193 -20.15 -2.14 5.28
C GLY A 193 -19.84 -2.79 6.62
N THR A 194 -18.94 -2.22 7.43
CA THR A 194 -18.52 -2.78 8.73
C THR A 194 -19.33 -2.19 9.90
N PRO A 195 -19.50 -2.93 11.01
CA PRO A 195 -20.13 -2.41 12.23
C PRO A 195 -19.43 -1.16 12.80
N GLU A 196 -18.12 -1.07 12.64
CA GLU A 196 -17.26 0.01 13.13
C GLU A 196 -17.14 1.20 12.16
N ASN A 197 -17.95 1.26 11.11
CA ASN A 197 -17.85 2.21 9.99
C ASN A 197 -17.64 3.67 10.42
N ARG A 198 -18.30 4.11 11.50
CA ARG A 198 -18.16 5.48 12.02
C ARG A 198 -16.75 5.82 12.48
N GLN A 199 -15.98 4.81 12.91
CA GLN A 199 -14.60 5.00 13.38
C GLN A 199 -13.65 5.27 12.23
N PHE A 200 -13.99 4.83 11.01
CA PHE A 200 -13.17 4.99 9.81
C PHE A 200 -13.48 6.24 8.96
N ALA A 201 -14.42 7.08 9.39
CA ALA A 201 -14.86 8.23 8.59
C ALA A 201 -13.72 9.22 8.26
N GLU A 202 -12.79 9.43 9.20
CA GLU A 202 -11.60 10.24 8.97
C GLU A 202 -10.59 9.52 8.07
N ASP A 203 -10.35 8.24 8.30
CA ASP A 203 -9.41 7.41 7.52
C ASP A 203 -9.77 7.40 6.04
N ILE A 204 -11.05 7.27 5.71
CA ILE A 204 -11.56 7.32 4.34
C ILE A 204 -11.21 8.67 3.68
N VAL A 205 -11.35 9.78 4.41
CA VAL A 205 -10.97 11.11 3.88
C VAL A 205 -9.46 11.18 3.63
N TYR A 206 -8.63 10.68 4.54
CA TYR A 206 -7.17 10.67 4.37
C TYR A 206 -6.73 9.82 3.18
N ILE A 207 -7.29 8.63 3.02
CA ILE A 207 -7.01 7.73 1.89
C ILE A 207 -7.35 8.41 0.57
N ARG A 208 -8.52 9.01 0.47
CA ARG A 208 -8.98 9.73 -0.73
C ARG A 208 -8.14 10.96 -1.00
N PHE A 209 -7.79 11.73 0.04
CA PHE A 209 -6.91 12.87 -0.07
C PHE A 209 -5.54 12.48 -0.67
N ARG A 210 -4.92 11.41 -0.16
CA ARG A 210 -3.62 10.93 -0.64
C ARG A 210 -3.69 10.46 -2.10
N ALA A 211 -4.75 9.78 -2.51
CA ALA A 211 -4.96 9.39 -3.89
C ALA A 211 -5.05 10.62 -4.82
N TYR A 212 -5.81 11.63 -4.43
CA TYR A 212 -5.96 12.86 -5.20
C TYR A 212 -4.67 13.68 -5.24
N PHE A 213 -3.93 13.70 -4.12
CA PHE A 213 -2.63 14.36 -4.02
C PHE A 213 -1.58 13.69 -4.91
N LEU A 214 -1.56 12.36 -4.97
CA LEU A 214 -0.70 11.62 -5.91
C LEU A 214 -0.98 12.02 -7.36
N LEU A 215 -2.25 12.11 -7.76
CA LEU A 215 -2.63 12.54 -9.11
C LEU A 215 -2.22 14.00 -9.40
N LEU A 216 -2.25 14.89 -8.40
CA LEU A 216 -1.72 16.25 -8.50
C LEU A 216 -0.21 16.23 -8.76
N LEU A 217 0.55 15.45 -7.98
CA LEU A 217 2.01 15.32 -8.12
C LEU A 217 2.43 14.69 -9.45
N LYS A 218 1.57 13.86 -10.04
CA LYS A 218 1.77 13.25 -11.37
C LYS A 218 1.17 14.06 -12.51
N ASN A 219 0.71 15.30 -12.25
CA ASN A 219 0.13 16.23 -13.23
C ASN A 219 -1.07 15.63 -14.01
N TRP A 220 -1.85 14.76 -13.39
CA TRP A 220 -3.07 14.22 -14.00
C TRP A 220 -4.19 15.24 -13.95
N ARG A 221 -4.52 15.87 -15.11
CA ARG A 221 -5.36 17.08 -15.17
C ARG A 221 -6.87 16.81 -15.22
N GLU A 222 -7.28 15.66 -15.73
CA GLU A 222 -8.70 15.30 -15.81
C GLU A 222 -9.31 15.30 -14.40
N GLY A 223 -10.40 16.06 -14.17
CA GLY A 223 -11.05 16.21 -12.85
C GLY A 223 -10.20 16.90 -11.76
N MET A 224 -9.13 17.62 -12.12
CA MET A 224 -8.22 18.25 -11.15
C MET A 224 -8.92 19.29 -10.26
N THR A 225 -9.87 20.05 -10.81
CA THR A 225 -10.59 21.09 -10.07
C THR A 225 -11.41 20.50 -8.92
N GLU A 226 -12.15 19.47 -9.19
CA GLU A 226 -13.00 18.75 -8.22
C GLU A 226 -12.15 18.10 -7.14
N ARG A 227 -11.05 17.45 -7.52
CA ARG A 227 -10.11 16.88 -6.56
C ARG A 227 -9.46 17.94 -5.67
N CYS A 228 -9.07 19.08 -6.24
CA CYS A 228 -8.50 20.18 -5.45
C CYS A 228 -9.54 20.82 -4.51
N ARG A 229 -10.82 20.90 -4.90
CA ARG A 229 -11.89 21.32 -3.99
C ARG A 229 -12.02 20.37 -2.80
N PHE A 230 -12.14 19.08 -3.06
CA PHE A 230 -12.16 18.07 -2.00
C PHE A 230 -10.94 18.17 -1.08
N MET A 231 -9.72 18.29 -1.65
CA MET A 231 -8.51 18.43 -0.84
C MET A 231 -8.49 19.72 -0.02
N ALA A 232 -8.97 20.85 -0.56
CA ALA A 232 -9.03 22.12 0.17
C ALA A 232 -10.04 22.07 1.33
N GLU A 233 -11.19 21.42 1.15
CA GLU A 233 -12.18 21.18 2.19
C GLU A 233 -11.62 20.22 3.27
N SER A 234 -10.91 19.18 2.84
CA SER A 234 -10.25 18.24 3.76
C SER A 234 -9.19 18.92 4.62
N LEU A 235 -8.36 19.80 4.04
CA LEU A 235 -7.36 20.59 4.77
C LEU A 235 -8.00 21.55 5.77
N ALA A 236 -9.18 22.09 5.47
CA ALA A 236 -9.91 22.94 6.41
C ALA A 236 -10.49 22.15 7.60
N LYS A 237 -10.97 20.92 7.34
CA LYS A 237 -11.58 20.06 8.35
C LYS A 237 -10.54 19.30 9.20
N TYR A 238 -9.42 18.89 8.57
CA TYR A 238 -8.36 18.07 9.16
C TYR A 238 -6.99 18.75 9.02
N PRO A 239 -6.63 19.70 9.91
CA PRO A 239 -5.38 20.46 9.81
C PRO A 239 -4.11 19.60 9.87
N ALA A 240 -4.19 18.41 10.44
CA ALA A 240 -3.07 17.47 10.50
C ALA A 240 -2.57 17.05 9.10
N LEU A 241 -3.45 17.03 8.09
CA LEU A 241 -3.05 16.81 6.68
C LEU A 241 -2.02 17.84 6.19
N GLU A 242 -2.10 19.09 6.65
CA GLU A 242 -1.16 20.15 6.24
C GLU A 242 0.21 20.01 6.93
N GLN A 243 0.32 19.22 8.01
CA GLN A 243 1.58 18.96 8.69
C GLN A 243 2.50 18.02 7.89
N LEU A 244 1.96 17.24 6.97
CA LEU A 244 2.74 16.42 6.05
C LEU A 244 3.59 17.35 5.16
N GLU A 245 4.92 17.19 5.21
CA GLU A 245 5.86 18.10 4.53
C GLU A 245 5.55 18.26 3.04
N GLU A 246 5.23 17.15 2.37
CA GLU A 246 4.87 17.17 0.96
C GLU A 246 3.59 17.97 0.70
N VAL A 247 2.54 17.75 1.50
CA VAL A 247 1.25 18.46 1.38
C VAL A 247 1.45 19.97 1.61
N ARG A 248 2.18 20.32 2.67
CA ARG A 248 2.47 21.73 3.01
C ARG A 248 3.07 22.51 1.85
N ARG A 249 3.95 21.90 1.06
CA ARG A 249 4.57 22.53 -0.12
C ARG A 249 3.55 22.85 -1.21
N PHE A 250 2.44 22.13 -1.30
CA PHE A 250 1.42 22.25 -2.34
C PHE A 250 0.09 22.83 -1.86
N THR A 251 -0.07 23.13 -0.56
CA THR A 251 -1.32 23.65 0.01
C THR A 251 -1.81 24.90 -0.74
N LYS A 252 -0.90 25.85 -1.06
CA LYS A 252 -1.25 27.04 -1.83
C LYS A 252 -1.78 26.69 -3.22
N LEU A 253 -1.16 25.73 -3.91
CA LEU A 253 -1.59 25.27 -5.23
C LEU A 253 -2.99 24.62 -5.15
N ILE A 254 -3.22 23.74 -4.16
CA ILE A 254 -4.50 23.06 -3.93
C ILE A 254 -5.61 24.12 -3.73
N ARG A 255 -5.41 25.07 -2.80
CA ARG A 255 -6.37 26.14 -2.51
C ARG A 255 -6.62 27.04 -3.71
N LEU A 256 -5.56 27.37 -4.46
CA LEU A 256 -5.64 28.20 -5.65
C LEU A 256 -6.46 27.50 -6.76
N TYR A 257 -6.19 26.21 -7.00
CA TYR A 257 -6.91 25.40 -7.99
C TYR A 257 -8.39 25.23 -7.62
N ALA A 258 -8.68 25.03 -6.32
CA ALA A 258 -10.04 24.88 -5.82
C ALA A 258 -10.89 26.15 -6.06
N ARG A 259 -10.29 27.34 -5.87
CA ARG A 259 -11.02 28.63 -5.94
C ARG A 259 -10.98 29.27 -7.34
N TRP A 260 -9.84 29.21 -8.02
CA TRP A 260 -9.59 29.79 -9.34
C TRP A 260 -8.85 28.79 -10.24
N PRO A 261 -9.57 27.88 -10.90
CA PRO A 261 -8.95 26.77 -11.65
C PRO A 261 -7.93 27.23 -12.72
N TRP A 262 -8.17 28.37 -13.37
CA TRP A 262 -7.27 28.92 -14.37
C TRP A 262 -5.91 29.38 -13.78
N LEU A 263 -5.93 29.99 -12.58
CA LEU A 263 -4.70 30.33 -11.84
C LEU A 263 -3.99 29.06 -11.34
N GLY A 264 -4.74 28.10 -10.85
CA GLY A 264 -4.21 26.79 -10.44
C GLY A 264 -3.47 26.12 -11.60
N LYS A 265 -4.04 26.17 -12.82
CA LYS A 265 -3.41 25.64 -14.03
C LYS A 265 -2.07 26.31 -14.32
N LEU A 266 -2.02 27.66 -14.31
CA LEU A 266 -0.79 28.41 -14.52
C LEU A 266 0.28 28.09 -13.46
N TYR A 267 -0.12 27.95 -12.21
CA TYR A 267 0.79 27.58 -11.13
C TYR A 267 1.29 26.13 -11.27
N THR A 268 0.44 25.21 -11.72
CA THR A 268 0.86 23.82 -12.01
C THR A 268 1.92 23.82 -13.11
N ASP A 269 1.71 24.56 -14.21
CA ASP A 269 2.67 24.67 -15.30
C ASP A 269 4.03 25.23 -14.81
N TYR A 270 4.00 26.21 -13.91
CA TYR A 270 5.20 26.70 -13.25
C TYR A 270 5.91 25.62 -12.41
N TYR A 271 5.17 24.83 -11.62
CA TYR A 271 5.74 23.75 -10.81
C TYR A 271 6.31 22.60 -11.67
N VAL A 272 5.66 22.29 -12.79
CA VAL A 272 6.17 21.34 -13.80
C VAL A 272 7.49 21.86 -14.38
N HIS A 273 7.52 23.12 -14.79
CA HIS A 273 8.76 23.75 -15.33
C HIS A 273 9.92 23.76 -14.32
N LYS A 274 9.62 23.89 -13.03
CA LYS A 274 10.60 23.81 -11.94
C LYS A 274 10.94 22.38 -11.50
N GLY A 275 10.40 21.35 -12.17
CA GLY A 275 10.64 19.94 -11.84
C GLY A 275 10.07 19.49 -10.49
N LYS A 276 9.16 20.28 -9.90
CA LYS A 276 8.49 19.93 -8.61
C LYS A 276 7.27 19.04 -8.78
N ILE A 277 6.70 19.03 -9.98
CA ILE A 277 5.62 18.15 -10.42
C ILE A 277 6.13 17.43 -11.67
N LYS A 278 5.93 16.13 -11.78
CA LYS A 278 6.35 15.35 -12.96
C LYS A 278 5.43 15.69 -14.14
N ALA A 279 6.05 15.96 -15.30
CA ALA A 279 5.33 16.19 -16.54
C ALA A 279 4.64 14.94 -17.06
#